data_6b0a5c29c5430b5d5cd3e06245dca994
#
_entry.id   6b0a5c29c5430b5d5cd3e06245dca994
#
_cell.length_a   1.000
_cell.length_b   1.000
_cell.length_c   1.000
_cell.angle_alpha   90.00
_cell.angle_beta   90.00
_cell.angle_gamma   90.00
#
_symmetry.space_group_name_H-M   'P 1'
#
loop_
_entity.id
_entity.type
_entity.pdbx_description
1 polymer ?
#
loop_
_entity_poly.entity_id
_entity_poly.type
_entity_poly.pdbx_seq_one_letter_code
_entity_poly.pdbx_strand_id
1 'polypeptide(L)'
;MTEFTYPSPLPGEDQEWQYPPGASGTITKVHFVRHGEVDNPSGRLYGRQRGFKLTERGEQHAINVAKSLRNNDITGVYASPLKRAQQTAYPIAQDFGLDIVTSPLLIEAGSYLENELLTPKGILTTPRIWKHLGSLRTPSWGEHYIKMVERMLAMAHQAVWENRGHEAVCVCHQCVIWVLRLFAEEKSLRHHPGKRMCSLGSITTLVFDGDIIIDIEYQEPSGMSDPASLKSDFKRGLQA
;
A
#
# COMPACT_ATOMS: atom_id res chain seq x y z
N MET A 1 16.50 -21.68 8.54
CA MET A 1 15.97 -20.36 8.92
C MET A 1 17.09 -19.37 8.69
N THR A 2 17.05 -18.60 7.61
CA THR A 2 18.01 -17.53 7.34
C THR A 2 17.55 -16.33 8.13
N GLU A 3 18.37 -15.85 9.08
CA GLU A 3 18.15 -14.58 9.76
C GLU A 3 17.98 -13.47 8.73
N PHE A 4 16.83 -12.84 8.74
CA PHE A 4 16.50 -11.71 7.87
C PHE A 4 17.10 -10.46 8.53
N THR A 5 18.23 -9.98 8.02
CA THR A 5 18.79 -8.70 8.43
C THR A 5 18.02 -7.58 7.72
N TYR A 6 17.27 -6.78 8.49
CA TYR A 6 16.56 -5.62 7.98
C TYR A 6 17.55 -4.53 7.56
N PRO A 7 17.30 -3.84 6.42
CA PRO A 7 18.12 -2.70 6.04
C PRO A 7 17.95 -1.56 7.04
N SER A 8 19.05 -0.87 7.33
CA SER A 8 19.08 0.33 8.17
C SER A 8 18.03 1.34 7.74
N PRO A 9 17.35 2.00 8.68
CA PRO A 9 16.37 3.01 8.38
C PRO A 9 17.00 4.28 7.80
N LEU A 10 16.14 5.14 7.28
CA LEU A 10 16.37 6.41 6.61
C LEU A 10 17.38 7.36 7.29
N PRO A 11 17.90 8.39 6.59
CA PRO A 11 18.97 9.25 7.04
C PRO A 11 18.65 10.03 8.31
N GLY A 12 19.35 9.73 9.31
CA GLY A 12 19.35 10.07 10.71
C GLY A 12 20.23 9.06 11.43
N GLU A 13 21.26 8.66 10.81
CA GLU A 13 22.00 7.41 10.71
C GLU A 13 22.68 6.90 11.99
N ASP A 14 22.48 7.51 13.14
CA ASP A 14 23.20 7.16 14.38
C ASP A 14 22.36 6.45 15.44
N GLN A 15 21.13 6.04 15.10
CA GLN A 15 20.34 5.19 15.97
C GLN A 15 20.22 3.78 15.40
N GLU A 16 20.98 2.83 15.99
CA GLU A 16 20.67 1.40 15.87
C GLU A 16 19.23 1.16 16.35
N TRP A 17 18.33 0.86 15.43
CA TRP A 17 17.00 0.38 15.78
C TRP A 17 17.15 -1.02 16.39
N GLN A 18 17.19 -1.09 17.71
CA GLN A 18 17.12 -2.36 18.42
C GLN A 18 15.66 -2.79 18.49
N TYR A 19 15.23 -3.62 17.54
CA TYR A 19 13.96 -4.32 17.66
C TYR A 19 14.09 -5.33 18.81
N PRO A 20 13.16 -5.33 19.78
CA PRO A 20 13.14 -6.38 20.76
C PRO A 20 12.90 -7.72 20.05
N PRO A 21 13.75 -8.74 20.25
CA PRO A 21 13.64 -9.99 19.53
C PRO A 21 12.41 -10.80 19.98
N GLY A 22 11.57 -11.19 19.03
CA GLY A 22 10.56 -12.22 19.19
C GLY A 22 9.17 -11.75 19.65
N ALA A 23 8.29 -12.72 19.85
CA ALA A 23 6.95 -12.51 20.39
C ALA A 23 7.03 -11.92 21.80
N SER A 24 6.23 -10.89 22.05
CA SER A 24 6.26 -10.14 23.33
C SER A 24 4.96 -10.27 24.13
N GLY A 25 3.95 -10.96 23.59
CA GLY A 25 2.59 -10.99 24.15
C GLY A 25 1.84 -9.66 24.00
N THR A 26 2.42 -8.69 23.26
CA THR A 26 1.78 -7.40 22.99
C THR A 26 1.32 -7.35 21.55
N ILE A 27 0.00 -7.37 21.35
CA ILE A 27 -0.59 -7.34 20.03
C ILE A 27 -0.68 -5.91 19.52
N THR A 28 -0.18 -5.68 18.30
CA THR A 28 -0.27 -4.41 17.58
C THR A 28 -0.82 -4.65 16.19
N LYS A 29 -1.76 -3.83 15.71
CA LYS A 29 -2.30 -3.94 14.35
C LYS A 29 -1.82 -2.80 13.47
N VAL A 30 -1.42 -3.13 12.24
CA VAL A 30 -1.07 -2.13 11.22
C VAL A 30 -1.99 -2.29 10.01
N HIS A 31 -2.84 -1.30 9.78
CA HIS A 31 -3.85 -1.26 8.73
C HIS A 31 -3.28 -0.58 7.48
N PHE A 32 -2.93 -1.33 6.46
CA PHE A 32 -2.52 -0.78 5.16
C PHE A 32 -3.76 -0.50 4.32
N VAL A 33 -4.03 0.77 4.09
CA VAL A 33 -5.19 1.27 3.35
C VAL A 33 -4.77 1.67 1.94
N ARG A 34 -5.42 1.12 0.92
CA ARG A 34 -5.28 1.63 -0.45
C ARG A 34 -6.05 2.92 -0.59
N HIS A 35 -5.43 3.95 -1.21
CA HIS A 35 -6.12 5.21 -1.51
C HIS A 35 -7.42 5.01 -2.29
N GLY A 36 -8.35 5.98 -2.18
CA GLY A 36 -9.61 6.03 -2.91
C GLY A 36 -9.46 6.22 -4.42
N GLU A 37 -10.59 6.27 -5.13
CA GLU A 37 -10.61 6.48 -6.59
C GLU A 37 -9.95 7.81 -6.97
N VAL A 38 -9.18 7.76 -8.06
CA VAL A 38 -8.36 8.89 -8.54
C VAL A 38 -8.94 9.48 -9.82
N ASP A 39 -8.92 10.81 -9.91
CA ASP A 39 -9.24 11.56 -11.13
C ASP A 39 -8.14 11.34 -12.19
N ASN A 40 -8.37 10.38 -13.06
CA ASN A 40 -7.47 9.98 -14.15
C ASN A 40 -8.24 9.77 -15.45
N PRO A 41 -8.77 10.83 -16.08
CA PRO A 41 -9.57 10.72 -17.29
C PRO A 41 -8.77 10.17 -18.48
N SER A 42 -7.46 10.33 -18.47
CA SER A 42 -6.59 9.82 -19.54
C SER A 42 -6.39 8.31 -19.49
N GLY A 43 -6.70 7.64 -18.36
CA GLY A 43 -6.49 6.22 -18.18
C GLY A 43 -5.04 5.76 -18.28
N ARG A 44 -4.08 6.67 -18.06
CA ARG A 44 -2.64 6.34 -18.11
C ARG A 44 -2.16 5.83 -16.76
N LEU A 45 -1.10 5.02 -16.79
CA LEU A 45 -0.43 4.61 -15.56
C LEU A 45 0.21 5.84 -14.89
N TYR A 46 -0.30 6.23 -13.72
CA TYR A 46 0.19 7.41 -13.01
C TYR A 46 1.28 7.10 -11.95
N GLY A 47 1.41 5.85 -11.50
CA GLY A 47 2.51 5.41 -10.62
C GLY A 47 2.86 6.40 -9.51
N ARG A 48 4.08 6.93 -9.51
CA ARG A 48 4.58 7.94 -8.55
C ARG A 48 4.28 9.38 -8.92
N GLN A 49 3.57 9.63 -10.00
CA GLN A 49 3.29 10.99 -10.44
C GLN A 49 2.49 11.77 -9.41
N ARG A 50 2.86 13.04 -9.26
CA ARG A 50 2.21 13.99 -8.37
C ARG A 50 0.98 14.60 -9.03
N GLY A 51 0.10 15.23 -8.24
CA GLY A 51 -1.04 16.00 -8.74
C GLY A 51 -2.34 15.21 -8.89
N PHE A 52 -2.27 13.90 -9.01
CA PHE A 52 -3.46 13.05 -9.06
C PHE A 52 -4.21 13.08 -7.72
N LYS A 53 -5.42 13.65 -7.74
CA LYS A 53 -6.33 13.81 -6.60
C LYS A 53 -7.44 12.75 -6.62
N LEU A 54 -8.15 12.62 -5.52
CA LEU A 54 -9.35 11.79 -5.46
C LEU A 54 -10.47 12.40 -6.31
N THR A 55 -11.36 11.54 -6.83
CA THR A 55 -12.70 11.91 -7.31
C THR A 55 -13.64 12.09 -6.11
N GLU A 56 -14.85 12.61 -6.31
CA GLU A 56 -15.90 12.64 -5.29
C GLU A 56 -16.18 11.24 -4.74
N ARG A 57 -16.20 10.22 -5.60
CA ARG A 57 -16.31 8.82 -5.19
C ARG A 57 -15.10 8.36 -4.38
N GLY A 58 -13.90 8.81 -4.74
CA GLY A 58 -12.69 8.53 -3.97
C GLY A 58 -12.69 9.16 -2.59
N GLU A 59 -13.25 10.35 -2.44
CA GLU A 59 -13.48 11.00 -1.15
C GLU A 59 -14.50 10.22 -0.30
N GLN A 60 -15.57 9.71 -0.95
CA GLN A 60 -16.52 8.83 -0.27
C GLN A 60 -15.87 7.51 0.19
N HIS A 61 -14.94 6.93 -0.61
CA HIS A 61 -14.15 5.77 -0.17
C HIS A 61 -13.36 6.10 1.10
N ALA A 62 -12.69 7.25 1.15
CA ALA A 62 -11.93 7.69 2.31
C ALA A 62 -12.81 7.85 3.57
N ILE A 63 -13.99 8.43 3.42
CA ILE A 63 -14.99 8.57 4.50
C ILE A 63 -15.47 7.19 4.98
N ASN A 64 -15.73 6.26 4.07
CA ASN A 64 -16.19 4.91 4.44
C ASN A 64 -15.10 4.12 5.16
N VAL A 65 -13.84 4.27 4.75
CA VAL A 65 -12.67 3.71 5.47
C VAL A 65 -12.61 4.28 6.90
N ALA A 66 -12.66 5.61 7.04
CA ALA A 66 -12.65 6.24 8.35
C ALA A 66 -13.78 5.72 9.25
N LYS A 67 -15.01 5.63 8.72
CA LYS A 67 -16.15 5.07 9.45
C LYS A 67 -15.94 3.63 9.89
N SER A 68 -15.31 2.79 9.06
CA SER A 68 -15.08 1.37 9.40
C SER A 68 -14.06 1.19 10.52
N LEU A 69 -13.17 2.16 10.71
CA LEU A 69 -12.11 2.13 11.72
C LEU A 69 -12.51 2.82 13.04
N ARG A 70 -13.67 3.46 13.15
CA ARG A 70 -14.06 4.28 14.32
C ARG A 70 -14.01 3.57 15.66
N ASN A 71 -14.22 2.26 15.67
CA ASN A 71 -14.20 1.45 16.90
C ASN A 71 -12.83 0.81 17.17
N ASN A 72 -11.82 1.11 16.35
CA ASN A 72 -10.47 0.63 16.52
C ASN A 72 -9.67 1.59 17.42
N ASP A 73 -8.62 1.09 18.04
CA ASP A 73 -7.75 1.85 18.94
C ASP A 73 -6.57 2.48 18.16
N ILE A 74 -6.89 3.35 17.19
CA ILE A 74 -5.91 3.98 16.31
C ILE A 74 -5.16 5.10 17.06
N THR A 75 -3.85 4.96 17.15
CA THR A 75 -2.95 5.94 17.79
C THR A 75 -1.94 6.58 16.83
N GLY A 76 -1.84 6.07 15.58
CA GLY A 76 -0.95 6.63 14.57
C GLY A 76 -1.53 6.57 13.16
N VAL A 77 -1.36 7.66 12.39
CA VAL A 77 -1.77 7.73 10.99
C VAL A 77 -0.60 8.15 10.11
N TYR A 78 -0.22 7.28 9.22
CA TYR A 78 0.89 7.47 8.27
C TYR A 78 0.35 7.47 6.85
N ALA A 79 0.94 8.28 5.97
CA ALA A 79 0.52 8.31 4.57
C ALA A 79 1.69 8.49 3.60
N SER A 80 1.55 7.89 2.42
CA SER A 80 2.39 8.19 1.27
C SER A 80 2.39 9.70 0.95
N PRO A 81 3.50 10.28 0.45
CA PRO A 81 3.56 11.69 0.08
C PRO A 81 2.68 12.06 -1.13
N LEU A 82 2.03 11.09 -1.78
CA LEU A 82 1.19 11.34 -2.94
C LEU A 82 -0.20 11.85 -2.52
N LYS A 83 -0.67 12.91 -3.20
CA LYS A 83 -1.88 13.66 -2.84
C LYS A 83 -3.10 12.79 -2.57
N ARG A 84 -3.36 11.77 -3.39
CA ARG A 84 -4.47 10.83 -3.25
C ARG A 84 -4.43 10.03 -1.93
N ALA A 85 -3.21 9.68 -1.46
CA ALA A 85 -3.05 8.98 -0.19
C ALA A 85 -3.26 9.93 0.99
N GLN A 86 -2.75 11.16 0.93
CA GLN A 86 -2.97 12.21 1.92
C GLN A 86 -4.47 12.54 2.06
N GLN A 87 -5.18 12.68 0.93
CA GLN A 87 -6.62 12.92 0.93
C GLN A 87 -7.41 11.75 1.53
N THR A 88 -6.95 10.49 1.31
CA THR A 88 -7.59 9.32 1.90
C THR A 88 -7.31 9.22 3.40
N ALA A 89 -6.12 9.59 3.85
CA ALA A 89 -5.76 9.59 5.27
C ALA A 89 -6.48 10.68 6.08
N TYR A 90 -6.83 11.78 5.44
CA TYR A 90 -7.36 12.98 6.11
C TYR A 90 -8.61 12.70 6.98
N PRO A 91 -9.70 12.09 6.48
CA PRO A 91 -10.87 11.83 7.33
C PRO A 91 -10.58 10.81 8.44
N ILE A 92 -9.61 9.89 8.25
CA ILE A 92 -9.20 8.96 9.30
C ILE A 92 -8.50 9.75 10.43
N ALA A 93 -7.51 10.56 10.07
CA ALA A 93 -6.78 11.38 11.05
C ALA A 93 -7.72 12.32 11.82
N GLN A 94 -8.71 12.92 11.12
CA GLN A 94 -9.72 13.78 11.78
C GLN A 94 -10.58 13.02 12.78
N ASP A 95 -11.06 11.81 12.44
CA ASP A 95 -11.93 11.02 13.32
C ASP A 95 -11.21 10.65 14.65
N PHE A 96 -9.88 10.51 14.64
CA PHE A 96 -9.06 10.19 15.82
C PHE A 96 -8.33 11.39 16.44
N GLY A 97 -8.42 12.58 15.85
CA GLY A 97 -7.72 13.78 16.35
C GLY A 97 -6.19 13.68 16.21
N LEU A 98 -5.69 12.96 15.20
CA LEU A 98 -4.28 12.69 14.98
C LEU A 98 -3.73 13.50 13.79
N ASP A 99 -2.42 13.76 13.81
CA ASP A 99 -1.70 14.30 12.67
C ASP A 99 -1.32 13.18 11.68
N ILE A 100 -1.21 13.53 10.39
CA ILE A 100 -0.75 12.61 9.36
C ILE A 100 0.77 12.68 9.26
N VAL A 101 1.45 11.59 9.61
CA VAL A 101 2.89 11.45 9.40
C VAL A 101 3.16 11.02 7.96
N THR A 102 3.81 11.88 7.18
CA THR A 102 4.15 11.56 5.78
C THR A 102 5.41 10.70 5.73
N SER A 103 5.30 9.49 5.14
CA SER A 103 6.44 8.58 4.99
C SER A 103 6.72 8.24 3.52
N PRO A 104 7.95 8.48 3.02
CA PRO A 104 8.37 8.07 1.68
C PRO A 104 8.40 6.54 1.51
N LEU A 105 8.48 5.77 2.59
CA LEU A 105 8.42 4.30 2.55
C LEU A 105 7.08 3.79 1.98
N LEU A 106 6.02 4.56 2.12
CA LEU A 106 4.66 4.24 1.66
C LEU A 106 4.39 4.62 0.20
N ILE A 107 5.39 5.15 -0.53
CA ILE A 107 5.19 5.56 -1.93
C ILE A 107 4.89 4.35 -2.83
N GLU A 108 4.17 4.56 -3.94
CA GLU A 108 3.85 3.50 -4.91
C GLU A 108 5.12 2.88 -5.53
N ALA A 109 4.97 1.72 -6.14
CA ALA A 109 6.02 1.08 -6.92
C ALA A 109 6.52 2.02 -8.03
N GLY A 110 7.83 2.18 -8.15
CA GLY A 110 8.42 2.90 -9.29
C GLY A 110 8.23 2.12 -10.58
N SER A 111 7.88 2.79 -11.68
CA SER A 111 7.64 2.14 -12.96
C SER A 111 8.21 2.97 -14.12
N TYR A 112 8.93 2.30 -15.03
CA TYR A 112 9.33 2.87 -16.33
C TYR A 112 8.16 3.02 -17.30
N LEU A 113 6.98 2.47 -16.93
CA LEU A 113 5.75 2.51 -17.72
C LEU A 113 4.83 3.68 -17.32
N GLU A 114 5.28 4.58 -16.45
CA GLU A 114 4.51 5.77 -16.09
C GLU A 114 4.19 6.61 -17.33
N ASN A 115 2.98 7.20 -17.38
CA ASN A 115 2.39 7.90 -18.52
C ASN A 115 1.98 7.02 -19.71
N GLU A 116 2.20 5.71 -19.66
CA GLU A 116 1.78 4.83 -20.75
C GLU A 116 0.33 4.37 -20.61
N LEU A 117 -0.29 4.13 -21.75
CA LEU A 117 -1.58 3.45 -21.83
C LEU A 117 -1.34 1.93 -21.85
N LEU A 118 -1.60 1.25 -20.75
CA LEU A 118 -1.43 -0.21 -20.64
C LEU A 118 -2.64 -0.97 -21.18
N THR A 119 -3.23 -0.49 -22.28
CA THR A 119 -4.24 -1.21 -23.06
C THR A 119 -3.54 -2.07 -24.13
N PRO A 120 -4.17 -3.14 -24.66
CA PRO A 120 -3.58 -3.94 -25.73
C PRO A 120 -3.14 -3.09 -26.93
N LYS A 121 -3.96 -2.09 -27.32
CA LYS A 121 -3.63 -1.15 -28.38
C LYS A 121 -2.44 -0.26 -28.01
N GLY A 122 -2.42 0.31 -26.81
CA GLY A 122 -1.33 1.17 -26.31
C GLY A 122 0.00 0.40 -26.25
N ILE A 123 -0.02 -0.84 -25.77
CA ILE A 123 1.16 -1.71 -25.73
C ILE A 123 1.68 -1.97 -27.16
N LEU A 124 0.78 -2.31 -28.09
CA LEU A 124 1.16 -2.62 -29.47
C LEU A 124 1.76 -1.39 -30.18
N THR A 125 1.23 -0.20 -29.93
CA THR A 125 1.65 1.06 -30.59
C THR A 125 2.84 1.76 -29.92
N THR A 126 3.35 1.23 -28.82
CA THR A 126 4.46 1.85 -28.06
C THR A 126 5.65 0.89 -27.91
N PRO A 127 6.48 0.70 -28.95
CA PRO A 127 7.59 -0.29 -28.93
C PRO A 127 8.57 -0.08 -27.76
N ARG A 128 8.76 1.15 -27.28
CA ARG A 128 9.67 1.45 -26.17
C ARG A 128 9.34 0.72 -24.88
N ILE A 129 8.08 0.29 -24.67
CA ILE A 129 7.68 -0.44 -23.45
C ILE A 129 7.95 -1.95 -23.55
N TRP A 130 8.15 -2.49 -24.77
CA TRP A 130 8.30 -3.94 -24.97
C TRP A 130 9.51 -4.51 -24.23
N LYS A 131 10.63 -3.76 -24.20
CA LYS A 131 11.83 -4.15 -23.43
C LYS A 131 11.56 -4.29 -21.92
N HIS A 132 10.52 -3.65 -21.41
CA HIS A 132 10.12 -3.68 -20.01
C HIS A 132 9.05 -4.74 -19.70
N LEU A 133 8.56 -5.45 -20.71
CA LEU A 133 7.56 -6.51 -20.55
C LEU A 133 8.18 -7.92 -20.56
N GLY A 134 9.50 -8.02 -20.76
CA GLY A 134 10.18 -9.29 -21.07
C GLY A 134 10.49 -10.20 -19.88
N SER A 135 10.33 -9.77 -18.63
CA SER A 135 10.66 -10.60 -17.48
C SER A 135 9.49 -10.77 -16.53
N LEU A 136 9.06 -12.04 -16.41
CA LEU A 136 8.05 -12.45 -15.41
C LEU A 136 8.70 -12.75 -14.02
N ARG A 137 10.03 -12.76 -13.93
CA ARG A 137 10.73 -13.12 -12.67
C ARG A 137 11.02 -11.95 -11.75
N THR A 138 11.42 -10.85 -12.33
CA THR A 138 11.60 -9.56 -11.65
C THR A 138 10.85 -8.54 -12.47
N PRO A 139 10.21 -7.51 -11.86
CA PRO A 139 9.55 -6.51 -12.64
C PRO A 139 10.59 -5.75 -13.47
N SER A 140 10.76 -6.16 -14.74
CA SER A 140 11.56 -5.42 -15.72
C SER A 140 11.00 -4.03 -15.99
N TRP A 141 9.77 -3.78 -15.51
CA TRP A 141 9.03 -2.54 -15.67
C TRP A 141 9.28 -1.51 -14.56
N GLY A 142 10.03 -1.85 -13.49
CA GLY A 142 10.24 -0.88 -12.41
C GLY A 142 10.96 -1.42 -11.18
N GLU A 143 10.52 -1.00 -10.00
CA GLU A 143 11.08 -1.36 -8.71
C GLU A 143 10.99 -2.88 -8.44
N HIS A 144 12.08 -3.47 -7.95
CA HIS A 144 12.10 -4.89 -7.59
C HIS A 144 11.16 -5.22 -6.42
N TYR A 145 10.44 -6.33 -6.51
CA TYR A 145 9.49 -6.74 -5.47
C TYR A 145 10.11 -6.82 -4.08
N ILE A 146 11.33 -7.36 -3.96
CA ILE A 146 12.00 -7.45 -2.66
C ILE A 146 12.29 -6.06 -2.06
N LYS A 147 12.63 -5.06 -2.87
CA LYS A 147 12.84 -3.69 -2.40
C LYS A 147 11.54 -3.04 -1.92
N MET A 148 10.41 -3.37 -2.55
CA MET A 148 9.09 -2.96 -2.05
C MET A 148 8.80 -3.61 -0.69
N VAL A 149 9.07 -4.92 -0.54
CA VAL A 149 8.90 -5.64 0.73
C VAL A 149 9.76 -5.01 1.82
N GLU A 150 11.06 -4.80 1.56
CA GLU A 150 12.00 -4.23 2.53
C GLU A 150 11.49 -2.90 3.10
N ARG A 151 11.12 -1.94 2.22
CA ARG A 151 10.64 -0.63 2.68
C ARG A 151 9.26 -0.67 3.34
N MET A 152 8.37 -1.55 2.89
CA MET A 152 7.05 -1.71 3.50
C MET A 152 7.12 -2.39 4.87
N LEU A 153 8.03 -3.35 5.04
CA LEU A 153 8.31 -3.94 6.36
C LEU A 153 8.96 -2.92 7.30
N ALA A 154 9.91 -2.12 6.81
CA ALA A 154 10.49 -1.04 7.61
C ALA A 154 9.40 -0.09 8.12
N MET A 155 8.42 0.29 7.26
CA MET A 155 7.28 1.10 7.68
C MET A 155 6.37 0.36 8.67
N ALA A 156 6.11 -0.93 8.45
CA ALA A 156 5.29 -1.73 9.36
C ALA A 156 5.90 -1.79 10.76
N HIS A 157 7.19 -2.09 10.84
CA HIS A 157 7.92 -2.15 12.13
C HIS A 157 8.00 -0.78 12.80
N GLN A 158 8.21 0.30 12.04
CA GLN A 158 8.14 1.65 12.59
C GLN A 158 6.75 1.91 13.21
N ALA A 159 5.67 1.59 12.48
CA ALA A 159 4.31 1.75 12.99
C ALA A 159 4.05 0.90 14.23
N VAL A 160 4.54 -0.35 14.26
CA VAL A 160 4.45 -1.23 15.44
C VAL A 160 5.19 -0.63 16.64
N TRP A 161 6.40 -0.14 16.42
CA TRP A 161 7.21 0.45 17.50
C TRP A 161 6.55 1.67 18.12
N GLU A 162 6.08 2.60 17.26
CA GLU A 162 5.48 3.87 17.70
C GLU A 162 4.07 3.70 18.29
N ASN A 163 3.37 2.59 18.00
CA ASN A 163 1.98 2.34 18.42
C ASN A 163 1.81 1.00 19.15
N ARG A 164 2.81 0.60 19.93
CA ARG A 164 2.85 -0.70 20.59
C ARG A 164 1.65 -0.94 21.50
N GLY A 165 0.94 -2.06 21.28
CA GLY A 165 -0.26 -2.42 22.04
C GLY A 165 -1.53 -1.76 21.54
N HIS A 166 -1.44 -0.93 20.50
CA HIS A 166 -2.52 -0.18 19.86
C HIS A 166 -2.60 -0.51 18.37
N GLU A 167 -3.23 0.34 17.59
CA GLU A 167 -3.40 0.16 16.16
C GLU A 167 -2.90 1.39 15.38
N ALA A 168 -2.33 1.16 14.19
CA ALA A 168 -1.85 2.22 13.31
C ALA A 168 -2.41 2.07 11.90
N VAL A 169 -2.58 3.18 11.19
CA VAL A 169 -3.06 3.23 9.80
C VAL A 169 -1.95 3.73 8.89
N CYS A 170 -1.67 3.00 7.81
CA CYS A 170 -0.71 3.32 6.76
C CYS A 170 -1.42 3.46 5.41
N VAL A 171 -1.70 4.69 4.96
CA VAL A 171 -2.40 4.91 3.69
C VAL A 171 -1.41 4.95 2.54
N CYS A 172 -1.55 4.02 1.60
CA CYS A 172 -0.61 3.84 0.50
C CYS A 172 -1.27 3.30 -0.79
N HIS A 173 -0.66 2.35 -1.52
CA HIS A 173 -0.99 2.04 -2.90
C HIS A 173 -1.09 0.54 -3.15
N GLN A 174 -1.72 0.16 -4.26
CA GLN A 174 -2.07 -1.21 -4.58
C GLN A 174 -0.87 -2.16 -4.67
N CYS A 175 0.16 -1.80 -5.42
CA CYS A 175 1.24 -2.74 -5.71
C CYS A 175 2.03 -3.06 -4.44
N VAL A 176 2.34 -2.06 -3.65
CA VAL A 176 3.16 -2.22 -2.43
C VAL A 176 2.40 -2.95 -1.32
N ILE A 177 1.09 -2.71 -1.16
CA ILE A 177 0.25 -3.48 -0.22
C ILE A 177 0.19 -4.94 -0.65
N TRP A 178 -0.06 -5.19 -1.95
CA TRP A 178 -0.18 -6.55 -2.47
C TRP A 178 1.10 -7.35 -2.31
N VAL A 179 2.25 -6.75 -2.61
CA VAL A 179 3.56 -7.41 -2.49
C VAL A 179 3.91 -7.69 -1.02
N LEU A 180 3.62 -6.74 -0.11
CA LEU A 180 3.77 -6.95 1.33
C LEU A 180 2.88 -8.10 1.81
N ARG A 181 1.62 -8.16 1.39
CA ARG A 181 0.70 -9.24 1.73
C ARG A 181 1.19 -10.59 1.23
N LEU A 182 1.64 -10.69 -0.02
CA LEU A 182 2.19 -11.95 -0.56
C LEU A 182 3.40 -12.42 0.25
N PHE A 183 4.26 -11.49 0.68
CA PHE A 183 5.40 -11.80 1.52
C PHE A 183 4.96 -12.35 2.89
N ALA A 184 4.03 -11.67 3.56
CA ALA A 184 3.51 -12.06 4.86
C ALA A 184 2.74 -13.39 4.81
N GLU A 185 2.10 -13.72 3.67
CA GLU A 185 1.46 -15.01 3.40
C GLU A 185 2.46 -16.10 2.93
N GLU A 186 3.77 -15.82 2.94
CA GLU A 186 4.85 -16.71 2.44
C GLU A 186 4.65 -17.19 0.99
N LYS A 187 3.94 -16.38 0.19
CA LYS A 187 3.64 -16.66 -1.21
C LYS A 187 4.68 -16.08 -2.15
N SER A 188 4.74 -16.63 -3.36
CA SER A 188 5.57 -16.06 -4.43
C SER A 188 5.21 -14.61 -4.70
N LEU A 189 6.19 -13.71 -4.70
CA LEU A 189 6.01 -12.30 -5.05
C LEU A 189 5.67 -12.10 -6.53
N ARG A 190 5.89 -13.13 -7.36
CA ARG A 190 5.53 -13.13 -8.78
C ARG A 190 4.04 -13.31 -8.92
N HIS A 191 3.38 -12.33 -9.50
CA HIS A 191 1.94 -12.35 -9.63
C HIS A 191 1.48 -11.65 -10.91
N HIS A 192 0.28 -11.96 -11.34
CA HIS A 192 -0.41 -11.24 -12.41
C HIS A 192 -1.08 -9.99 -11.82
N PRO A 193 -0.83 -8.77 -12.34
CA PRO A 193 -1.41 -7.53 -11.79
C PRO A 193 -2.93 -7.58 -11.63
N GLY A 194 -3.60 -8.23 -12.56
CA GLY A 194 -5.05 -8.39 -12.53
C GLY A 194 -5.61 -9.37 -11.51
N LYS A 195 -4.77 -10.03 -10.71
CA LYS A 195 -5.18 -10.91 -9.61
C LYS A 195 -4.94 -10.31 -8.23
N ARG A 196 -4.59 -9.02 -8.17
CA ARG A 196 -4.36 -8.33 -6.92
C ARG A 196 -5.68 -8.11 -6.18
N MET A 197 -5.84 -8.74 -5.03
CA MET A 197 -6.95 -8.49 -4.11
C MET A 197 -6.60 -7.31 -3.21
N CYS A 198 -6.78 -6.12 -3.74
CA CYS A 198 -6.53 -4.85 -3.07
C CYS A 198 -7.35 -3.77 -3.78
N SER A 199 -8.64 -3.70 -3.47
CA SER A 199 -9.61 -2.75 -4.05
C SER A 199 -9.36 -1.33 -3.56
N LEU A 200 -9.88 -0.32 -4.26
CA LEU A 200 -9.82 1.08 -3.83
C LEU A 200 -10.50 1.25 -2.46
N GLY A 201 -9.81 1.84 -1.49
CA GLY A 201 -10.30 1.95 -0.12
C GLY A 201 -10.35 0.63 0.64
N SER A 202 -9.72 -0.45 0.16
CA SER A 202 -9.58 -1.67 0.94
C SER A 202 -8.54 -1.53 2.03
N ILE A 203 -8.67 -2.34 3.07
CA ILE A 203 -7.76 -2.42 4.21
C ILE A 203 -7.15 -3.81 4.27
N THR A 204 -5.84 -3.89 4.28
CA THR A 204 -5.07 -5.09 4.58
C THR A 204 -4.41 -4.89 5.93
N THR A 205 -4.79 -5.66 6.93
CA THR A 205 -4.26 -5.55 8.29
C THR A 205 -3.24 -6.63 8.53
N LEU A 206 -2.07 -6.24 9.01
CA LEU A 206 -1.08 -7.15 9.58
C LEU A 206 -1.20 -7.08 11.11
N VAL A 207 -1.37 -8.24 11.73
CA VAL A 207 -1.40 -8.39 13.18
C VAL A 207 -0.04 -8.85 13.65
N PHE A 208 0.55 -8.11 14.57
CA PHE A 208 1.86 -8.37 15.12
C PHE A 208 1.76 -8.82 16.59
N ASP A 209 2.56 -9.82 16.95
CA ASP A 209 2.95 -10.07 18.34
C ASP A 209 4.44 -9.71 18.48
N GLY A 210 4.70 -8.57 19.13
CA GLY A 210 6.03 -7.95 19.07
C GLY A 210 6.42 -7.61 17.64
N ASP A 211 7.45 -8.26 17.10
CA ASP A 211 7.96 -8.05 15.75
C ASP A 211 7.48 -9.10 14.75
N ILE A 212 6.73 -10.12 15.22
CA ILE A 212 6.30 -11.25 14.40
C ILE A 212 4.90 -11.00 13.83
N ILE A 213 4.73 -11.14 12.54
CA ILE A 213 3.41 -11.17 11.90
C ILE A 213 2.75 -12.49 12.23
N ILE A 214 1.61 -12.45 12.93
CA ILE A 214 0.87 -13.64 13.36
C ILE A 214 -0.44 -13.84 12.62
N ASP A 215 -1.00 -12.80 12.00
CA ASP A 215 -2.24 -12.89 11.21
C ASP A 215 -2.34 -11.79 10.16
N ILE A 216 -3.19 -12.03 9.15
CA ILE A 216 -3.46 -11.11 8.04
C ILE A 216 -4.95 -11.07 7.78
N GLU A 217 -5.56 -9.90 7.97
CA GLU A 217 -6.96 -9.65 7.70
C GLU A 217 -7.15 -8.81 6.44
N TYR A 218 -8.27 -8.97 5.73
CA TYR A 218 -8.63 -8.15 4.58
C TYR A 218 -10.10 -7.74 4.62
N GLN A 219 -10.38 -6.45 4.38
CA GLN A 219 -11.74 -5.94 4.32
C GLN A 219 -11.91 -4.85 3.25
N GLU A 220 -13.13 -4.71 2.76
CA GLU A 220 -13.53 -3.71 1.75
C GLU A 220 -14.64 -2.78 2.27
N PRO A 221 -14.32 -1.81 3.15
CA PRO A 221 -15.32 -0.95 3.79
C PRO A 221 -15.94 0.07 2.82
N SER A 222 -15.38 0.23 1.65
CA SER A 222 -15.84 1.18 0.62
C SER A 222 -17.14 0.76 -0.11
N GLY A 223 -17.74 -0.37 0.30
CA GLY A 223 -19.02 -0.81 -0.26
C GLY A 223 -18.95 -1.34 -1.68
N MET A 224 -17.76 -1.72 -2.14
CA MET A 224 -17.52 -2.26 -3.49
C MET A 224 -17.85 -3.74 -3.64
N SER A 225 -18.78 -4.25 -2.88
CA SER A 225 -19.25 -5.65 -3.01
C SER A 225 -20.06 -5.92 -4.29
N ASP A 226 -20.26 -4.93 -5.17
CA ASP A 226 -20.85 -5.14 -6.48
C ASP A 226 -19.84 -5.74 -7.47
N PRO A 227 -20.08 -6.95 -8.01
CA PRO A 227 -19.21 -7.59 -9.00
C PRO A 227 -18.95 -6.74 -10.27
N ALA A 228 -19.86 -5.83 -10.61
CA ALA A 228 -19.68 -4.88 -11.71
C ALA A 228 -18.68 -3.77 -11.34
N SER A 229 -18.68 -3.30 -10.09
CA SER A 229 -17.71 -2.33 -9.59
C SER A 229 -16.31 -2.95 -9.48
N LEU A 230 -16.20 -4.18 -9.02
CA LEU A 230 -14.93 -4.94 -8.98
C LEU A 230 -14.30 -5.07 -10.36
N LYS A 231 -15.10 -5.33 -11.42
CA LYS A 231 -14.61 -5.36 -12.80
C LYS A 231 -14.15 -3.99 -13.32
N SER A 232 -14.83 -2.91 -12.94
CA SER A 232 -14.44 -1.55 -13.31
C SER A 232 -13.18 -1.10 -12.59
N ASP A 233 -13.04 -1.42 -11.31
CA ASP A 233 -11.88 -1.12 -10.50
C ASP A 233 -10.67 -1.98 -10.87
N PHE A 234 -10.92 -3.20 -11.32
CA PHE A 234 -9.91 -4.05 -11.93
C PHE A 234 -9.32 -3.42 -13.20
N LYS A 235 -10.17 -2.89 -14.10
CA LYS A 235 -9.70 -2.16 -15.28
C LYS A 235 -8.95 -0.88 -14.91
N ARG A 236 -9.40 -0.14 -13.89
CA ARG A 236 -8.75 1.07 -13.39
C ARG A 236 -7.49 0.77 -12.56
N GLY A 237 -7.50 -0.34 -11.81
CA GLY A 237 -6.35 -0.78 -11.01
C GLY A 237 -5.16 -1.28 -11.83
N LEU A 238 -5.36 -1.67 -13.10
CA LEU A 238 -4.28 -1.91 -14.05
C LEU A 238 -3.62 -0.61 -14.54
N GLN A 239 -4.25 0.53 -14.27
CA GLN A 239 -3.81 1.87 -14.64
C GLN A 239 -3.20 2.63 -13.45
N ALA A 240 -3.20 2.03 -12.24
CA ALA A 240 -2.63 2.60 -11.02
C ALA A 240 -1.18 2.19 -10.81
#